data_e0cb32001eb384e8f0786321519ba77c
#
_entry.id   e0cb32001eb384e8f0786321519ba77c
#
_cell.length_a   1.000
_cell.length_b   1.000
_cell.length_c   1.000
_cell.angle_alpha   90.00
_cell.angle_beta   90.00
_cell.angle_gamma   90.00
#
_symmetry.space_group_name_H-M   'P 1'
#
loop_
_entity.id
_entity.type
_entity.pdbx_description
1 polymer ?
#
loop_
_entity_poly.entity_id
_entity_poly.type
_entity_poly.pdbx_seq_one_letter_code
_entity_poly.pdbx_strand_id
1 'polypeptide(L)'
;KIKDFDEVVEDWDNGETTFHYDNSTLAFSPSTILNGFVNLHHKGWQAVWHTNFVSRQYLDNTENVDRSLPCYSVSNISLGYTLKPKKVMKEAIFGLNFNNVFNRRYASSGWVYSAIYASGGHPNDNRYYQIGFIPMAGFTMTANVTLRF
;
A
#
# COMPACT_ATOMS: atom_id res chain seq x y z
N LYS A 1 3.64 7.57 -17.88
CA LYS A 1 5.00 8.13 -17.92
C LYS A 1 4.93 9.65 -18.06
N ILE A 2 5.87 10.36 -17.43
CA ILE A 2 6.09 11.81 -17.61
C ILE A 2 7.21 11.96 -18.62
N LYS A 3 7.08 12.96 -19.49
CA LYS A 3 8.13 13.39 -20.44
C LYS A 3 8.65 14.75 -20.01
N ASP A 4 9.92 14.99 -20.26
CA ASP A 4 10.58 16.28 -20.04
C ASP A 4 10.35 16.82 -18.62
N PHE A 5 10.69 16.00 -17.62
CA PHE A 5 10.52 16.34 -16.20
C PHE A 5 11.83 16.91 -15.63
N ASP A 6 11.76 18.09 -15.05
CA ASP A 6 12.84 18.73 -14.33
C ASP A 6 12.63 18.59 -12.82
N GLU A 7 13.56 17.96 -12.13
CA GLU A 7 13.64 17.92 -10.68
C GLU A 7 14.58 19.03 -10.19
N VAL A 8 14.04 19.97 -9.43
CA VAL A 8 14.84 20.99 -8.74
C VAL A 8 15.19 20.49 -7.34
N VAL A 9 16.46 20.40 -7.02
CA VAL A 9 16.99 19.92 -5.74
C VAL A 9 17.73 21.06 -5.04
N GLU A 10 17.48 21.24 -3.76
CA GLU A 10 18.22 22.18 -2.92
C GLU A 10 19.70 21.78 -2.88
N ASP A 11 20.57 22.70 -3.25
CA ASP A 11 22.02 22.61 -3.13
C ASP A 11 22.47 23.63 -2.09
N TRP A 12 22.86 23.13 -0.92
CA TRP A 12 23.20 23.99 0.21
C TRP A 12 24.52 24.77 0.01
N ASP A 13 25.31 24.38 -0.97
CA ASP A 13 26.55 25.09 -1.31
C ASP A 13 26.35 26.10 -2.46
N ASN A 14 25.42 25.82 -3.41
CA ASN A 14 25.27 26.58 -4.63
C ASN A 14 23.83 27.11 -4.89
N GLY A 15 22.87 26.85 -3.98
CA GLY A 15 21.48 27.29 -4.09
C GLY A 15 20.54 26.18 -4.61
N GLU A 16 20.43 25.99 -5.92
CA GLU A 16 19.58 24.99 -6.53
C GLU A 16 20.27 24.30 -7.70
N THR A 17 20.04 23.00 -7.83
CA THR A 17 20.52 22.21 -8.97
C THR A 17 19.33 21.51 -9.64
N THR A 18 19.23 21.61 -10.96
CA THR A 18 18.17 20.99 -11.76
C THR A 18 18.68 19.73 -12.45
N PHE A 19 17.92 18.64 -12.31
CA PHE A 19 18.15 17.37 -12.99
C PHE A 19 17.04 17.15 -14.01
N HIS A 20 17.40 16.93 -15.27
CA HIS A 20 16.46 16.68 -16.34
C HIS A 20 16.27 15.17 -16.59
N TYR A 21 15.02 14.76 -16.78
CA TYR A 21 14.62 13.38 -17.09
C TYR A 21 13.75 13.38 -18.37
N ASP A 22 14.25 12.81 -19.45
CA ASP A 22 13.52 12.70 -20.74
C ASP A 22 12.22 11.91 -20.61
N ASN A 23 12.26 10.83 -19.83
CA ASN A 23 11.11 9.96 -19.54
C ASN A 23 11.24 9.39 -18.12
N SER A 24 10.16 9.50 -17.35
CA SER A 24 10.09 8.90 -16.02
C SER A 24 8.72 8.33 -15.70
N THR A 25 8.64 7.54 -14.63
CA THR A 25 7.39 6.98 -14.12
C THR A 25 6.80 7.94 -13.10
N LEU A 26 5.49 8.18 -13.19
CA LEU A 26 4.77 9.02 -12.23
C LEU A 26 4.87 8.42 -10.82
N ALA A 27 5.14 9.28 -9.84
CA ALA A 27 5.16 8.91 -8.42
C ALA A 27 3.83 8.26 -8.00
N PHE A 28 3.88 7.32 -7.07
CA PHE A 28 2.74 6.58 -6.53
C PHE A 28 1.84 5.91 -7.57
N SER A 29 2.38 5.64 -8.76
CA SER A 29 1.66 5.00 -9.87
C SER A 29 2.24 3.61 -10.14
N PRO A 30 1.77 2.56 -9.45
CA PRO A 30 2.23 1.20 -9.71
C PRO A 30 1.84 0.75 -11.11
N SER A 31 2.73 0.05 -11.80
CA SER A 31 2.46 -0.47 -13.16
C SER A 31 1.39 -1.56 -13.18
N THR A 32 1.18 -2.22 -12.04
CA THR A 32 0.26 -3.37 -11.93
C THR A 32 -0.40 -3.38 -10.56
N ILE A 33 -1.75 -3.46 -10.56
CA ILE A 33 -2.57 -3.74 -9.40
C ILE A 33 -3.45 -4.93 -9.74
N LEU A 34 -3.38 -5.99 -8.95
CA LEU A 34 -4.23 -7.16 -9.12
C LEU A 34 -5.08 -7.36 -7.87
N ASN A 35 -6.37 -7.61 -8.08
CA ASN A 35 -7.31 -7.97 -7.03
C ASN A 35 -7.96 -9.30 -7.41
N GLY A 36 -7.90 -10.25 -6.49
CA GLY A 36 -8.57 -11.54 -6.63
C GLY A 36 -9.44 -11.81 -5.40
N PHE A 37 -10.60 -12.41 -5.59
CA PHE A 37 -11.43 -12.85 -4.49
C PHE A 37 -12.16 -14.15 -4.82
N VAL A 38 -12.38 -14.96 -3.80
CA VAL A 38 -13.20 -16.16 -3.82
C VAL A 38 -14.30 -15.99 -2.79
N ASN A 39 -15.54 -16.21 -3.19
CA ASN A 39 -16.71 -16.10 -2.33
C ASN A 39 -17.44 -17.43 -2.29
N LEU A 40 -17.57 -18.01 -1.09
CA LEU A 40 -18.21 -19.29 -0.84
C LEU A 40 -19.45 -19.10 0.03
N HIS A 41 -20.56 -19.70 -0.35
CA HIS A 41 -21.81 -19.68 0.42
C HIS A 41 -22.34 -21.09 0.63
N HIS A 42 -22.71 -21.41 1.86
CA HIS A 42 -23.38 -22.66 2.16
C HIS A 42 -24.21 -22.58 3.45
N LYS A 43 -25.53 -22.85 3.37
CA LYS A 43 -26.46 -22.97 4.53
C LYS A 43 -26.28 -21.91 5.62
N GLY A 44 -26.26 -20.61 5.22
CA GLY A 44 -26.09 -19.48 6.13
C GLY A 44 -24.63 -19.12 6.42
N TRP A 45 -23.67 -19.94 6.03
CA TRP A 45 -22.23 -19.60 6.04
C TRP A 45 -21.84 -18.83 4.81
N GLN A 46 -20.97 -17.87 5.01
CA GLN A 46 -20.28 -17.12 3.97
C GLN A 46 -18.80 -17.07 4.31
N ALA A 47 -17.95 -17.33 3.33
CA ALA A 47 -16.50 -17.13 3.45
C ALA A 47 -16.01 -16.37 2.21
N VAL A 48 -15.30 -15.27 2.44
CA VAL A 48 -14.69 -14.47 1.38
C VAL A 48 -13.20 -14.43 1.60
N TRP A 49 -12.45 -14.82 0.61
CA TRP A 49 -11.00 -14.60 0.56
C TRP A 49 -10.73 -13.51 -0.47
N HIS A 50 -10.05 -12.45 -0.07
CA HIS A 50 -9.61 -11.36 -0.93
C HIS A 50 -8.10 -11.22 -0.87
N THR A 51 -7.45 -11.15 -2.03
CA THR A 51 -6.02 -10.88 -2.16
C THR A 51 -5.81 -9.69 -3.08
N ASN A 52 -4.98 -8.75 -2.62
CA ASN A 52 -4.53 -7.61 -3.39
C ASN A 52 -3.01 -7.71 -3.60
N PHE A 53 -2.56 -7.45 -4.82
CA PHE A 53 -1.14 -7.29 -5.17
C PHE A 53 -0.93 -5.91 -5.77
N VAL A 54 0.13 -5.24 -5.34
CA VAL A 54 0.57 -3.94 -5.87
C VAL A 54 2.05 -4.06 -6.25
N SER A 55 2.39 -3.69 -7.48
CA SER A 55 3.77 -3.64 -7.94
C SER A 55 4.54 -2.50 -7.28
N ARG A 56 5.85 -2.43 -7.50
CA ARG A 56 6.71 -1.34 -7.03
C ARG A 56 6.10 0.03 -7.38
N GLN A 57 6.23 0.98 -6.46
CA GLN A 57 5.83 2.38 -6.63
C GLN A 57 7.02 3.28 -6.30
N TYR A 58 7.29 4.26 -7.13
CA TYR A 58 8.30 5.27 -6.84
C TYR A 58 7.72 6.36 -5.94
N LEU A 59 8.53 6.91 -5.04
CA LEU A 59 8.12 7.98 -4.13
C LEU A 59 8.16 9.36 -4.78
N ASP A 60 8.93 9.47 -5.85
CA ASP A 60 9.04 10.68 -6.68
C ASP A 60 9.05 10.33 -8.18
N ASN A 61 9.14 11.35 -9.02
CA ASN A 61 9.07 11.20 -10.47
C ASN A 61 10.44 10.91 -11.13
N THR A 62 11.44 10.46 -10.37
CA THR A 62 12.80 10.22 -10.91
C THR A 62 13.03 8.78 -11.35
N GLU A 63 12.07 7.87 -11.10
CA GLU A 63 12.17 6.44 -11.38
C GLU A 63 13.39 5.77 -10.69
N ASN A 64 13.85 6.33 -9.57
CA ASN A 64 14.95 5.79 -8.80
C ASN A 64 14.46 4.66 -7.88
N VAL A 65 15.08 3.48 -8.01
CA VAL A 65 14.72 2.27 -7.22
C VAL A 65 14.96 2.49 -5.73
N ASP A 66 16.00 3.22 -5.35
CA ASP A 66 16.32 3.50 -3.96
C ASP A 66 15.27 4.41 -3.30
N ARG A 67 14.51 5.16 -4.10
CA ARG A 67 13.39 6.02 -3.71
C ARG A 67 12.04 5.37 -4.04
N SER A 68 11.84 4.12 -3.64
CA SER A 68 10.65 3.38 -4.00
C SER A 68 10.10 2.49 -2.88
N LEU A 69 8.82 2.21 -2.96
CA LEU A 69 8.14 1.19 -2.16
C LEU A 69 8.24 -0.15 -2.89
N PRO A 70 8.72 -1.23 -2.24
CA PRO A 70 8.74 -2.55 -2.86
C PRO A 70 7.32 -3.06 -3.13
N CYS A 71 7.19 -4.00 -4.06
CA CYS A 71 5.92 -4.67 -4.30
C CYS A 71 5.45 -5.44 -3.06
N TYR A 72 4.14 -5.54 -2.90
CA TYR A 72 3.55 -6.29 -1.81
C TYR A 72 2.27 -7.02 -2.24
N SER A 73 1.92 -8.06 -1.48
CA SER A 73 0.64 -8.75 -1.58
C SER A 73 0.04 -8.92 -0.19
N VAL A 74 -1.24 -8.63 -0.06
CA VAL A 74 -1.99 -8.73 1.20
C VAL A 74 -3.25 -9.53 0.97
N SER A 75 -3.50 -10.50 1.86
CA SER A 75 -4.70 -11.33 1.82
C SER A 75 -5.53 -11.14 3.08
N ASN A 76 -6.83 -11.07 2.89
CA ASN A 76 -7.84 -10.93 3.94
C ASN A 76 -8.85 -12.07 3.82
N ILE A 77 -9.38 -12.52 4.96
CA ILE A 77 -10.44 -13.53 5.02
C ILE A 77 -11.58 -12.96 5.87
N SER A 78 -12.79 -13.03 5.33
CA SER A 78 -14.02 -12.70 6.05
C SER A 78 -14.89 -13.95 6.16
N LEU A 79 -15.32 -14.27 7.38
CA LEU A 79 -16.24 -15.34 7.65
C LEU A 79 -17.54 -14.75 8.19
N GLY A 80 -18.67 -15.22 7.70
CA GLY A 80 -20.00 -14.82 8.14
C GLY A 80 -20.90 -16.03 8.40
N TYR A 81 -21.76 -15.90 9.41
CA TYR A 81 -22.83 -16.86 9.63
C TYR A 81 -24.14 -16.13 9.93
N THR A 82 -25.18 -16.47 9.17
CA THR A 82 -26.51 -15.91 9.32
C THR A 82 -27.44 -16.95 9.95
N LEU A 83 -27.96 -16.65 11.15
CA LEU A 83 -28.97 -17.41 11.84
C LEU A 83 -30.32 -16.71 11.71
N LYS A 84 -31.39 -17.46 11.40
CA LYS A 84 -32.77 -16.95 11.28
C LYS A 84 -33.71 -17.64 12.29
N PRO A 85 -33.67 -17.24 13.57
CA PRO A 85 -34.53 -17.80 14.60
C PRO A 85 -35.97 -17.24 14.45
N LYS A 86 -36.94 -18.09 14.10
CA LYS A 86 -38.29 -17.69 13.71
C LYS A 86 -39.17 -17.05 14.81
N LYS A 87 -38.76 -17.10 16.09
CA LYS A 87 -39.62 -16.73 17.23
C LYS A 87 -39.22 -15.47 18.01
N VAL A 88 -37.92 -15.12 18.02
CA VAL A 88 -37.39 -14.08 18.91
C VAL A 88 -36.87 -12.89 18.14
N MET A 89 -36.26 -13.11 16.98
CA MET A 89 -35.68 -12.09 16.11
C MET A 89 -35.78 -12.55 14.65
N LYS A 90 -35.70 -11.63 13.73
CA LYS A 90 -35.71 -11.94 12.30
C LYS A 90 -34.40 -12.60 11.86
N GLU A 91 -33.30 -12.05 12.34
CA GLU A 91 -31.97 -12.45 11.87
C GLU A 91 -30.87 -12.08 12.87
N ALA A 92 -29.90 -12.99 13.06
CA ALA A 92 -28.65 -12.71 13.74
C ALA A 92 -27.48 -13.03 12.79
N ILE A 93 -26.62 -12.05 12.55
CA ILE A 93 -25.46 -12.19 11.66
C ILE A 93 -24.20 -12.07 12.51
N PHE A 94 -23.37 -13.10 12.46
CA PHE A 94 -22.06 -13.14 13.10
C PHE A 94 -20.98 -12.96 12.02
N GLY A 95 -20.04 -12.09 12.24
CA GLY A 95 -18.93 -11.83 11.32
C GLY A 95 -17.58 -11.88 12.02
N LEU A 96 -16.61 -12.50 11.35
CA LEU A 96 -15.19 -12.48 11.70
C LEU A 96 -14.39 -12.03 10.49
N ASN A 97 -13.54 -11.02 10.69
CA ASN A 97 -12.67 -10.52 9.63
C ASN A 97 -11.22 -10.66 10.09
N PHE A 98 -10.44 -11.32 9.27
CA PHE A 98 -9.00 -11.49 9.42
C PHE A 98 -8.32 -10.67 8.34
N ASN A 99 -7.63 -9.60 8.72
CA ASN A 99 -6.90 -8.76 7.78
C ASN A 99 -5.43 -9.14 7.81
N ASN A 100 -4.81 -9.09 6.63
CA ASN A 100 -3.40 -9.41 6.46
C ASN A 100 -3.04 -10.78 7.09
N VAL A 101 -3.73 -11.84 6.67
CA VAL A 101 -3.64 -13.18 7.28
C VAL A 101 -2.24 -13.78 7.26
N PHE A 102 -1.38 -13.35 6.36
CA PHE A 102 0.03 -13.78 6.28
C PHE A 102 0.98 -12.87 7.06
N ASN A 103 0.43 -11.89 7.82
CA ASN A 103 1.21 -10.93 8.61
C ASN A 103 2.33 -10.26 7.81
N ARG A 104 2.07 -9.91 6.54
CA ARG A 104 3.05 -9.25 5.67
C ARG A 104 3.37 -7.86 6.19
N ARG A 105 4.64 -7.57 6.42
CA ARG A 105 5.11 -6.20 6.70
C ARG A 105 5.28 -5.46 5.40
N TYR A 106 4.60 -4.32 5.24
CA TYR A 106 4.66 -3.49 4.04
C TYR A 106 4.32 -2.04 4.38
N ALA A 107 4.74 -1.14 3.48
CA ALA A 107 4.31 0.25 3.48
C ALA A 107 3.51 0.50 2.20
N SER A 108 2.39 1.19 2.32
CA SER A 108 1.56 1.58 1.16
C SER A 108 1.86 2.99 0.69
N SER A 109 2.58 3.78 1.48
CA SER A 109 2.98 5.14 1.20
C SER A 109 4.30 5.47 1.88
N GLY A 110 4.89 6.59 1.50
CA GLY A 110 6.12 7.12 2.06
C GLY A 110 6.38 8.52 1.54
N TRP A 111 7.49 9.08 1.92
CA TRP A 111 7.96 10.36 1.42
C TRP A 111 9.48 10.31 1.21
N VAL A 112 9.97 11.17 0.36
CA VAL A 112 11.39 11.37 0.13
C VAL A 112 11.71 12.87 0.13
N TYR A 113 12.83 13.21 0.76
CA TYR A 113 13.47 14.51 0.66
C TYR A 113 14.89 14.29 0.15
N SER A 114 15.34 15.11 -0.79
CA SER A 114 16.71 15.06 -1.32
C SER A 114 17.34 16.44 -1.30
N ALA A 115 18.66 16.48 -1.00
CA ALA A 115 19.46 17.68 -1.02
C ALA A 115 20.89 17.36 -1.44
N ILE A 116 21.59 18.35 -1.94
CA ILE A 116 23.02 18.29 -2.26
C ILE A 116 23.77 19.09 -1.22
N TYR A 117 24.86 18.53 -0.69
CA TYR A 117 25.80 19.26 0.17
C TYR A 117 27.20 18.59 0.13
N ALA A 118 28.27 19.36 0.36
CA ALA A 118 29.66 18.97 0.10
C ALA A 118 30.12 17.64 0.75
N SER A 119 29.51 17.22 1.87
CA SER A 119 29.91 16.02 2.61
C SER A 119 28.91 14.86 2.59
N GLY A 120 27.82 14.97 1.82
CA GLY A 120 26.71 14.03 1.89
C GLY A 120 26.27 13.45 0.57
N GLY A 121 27.14 12.87 -0.23
CA GLY A 121 26.74 12.26 -1.48
C GLY A 121 26.17 10.85 -1.34
N HIS A 122 25.12 10.54 -2.08
CA HIS A 122 24.68 9.18 -2.31
C HIS A 122 25.55 8.54 -3.41
N PRO A 123 25.93 7.24 -3.31
CA PRO A 123 26.84 6.61 -4.28
C PRO A 123 26.41 6.69 -5.74
N ASN A 124 25.08 6.76 -6.01
CA ASN A 124 24.55 6.69 -7.36
C ASN A 124 24.36 8.05 -8.04
N ASP A 125 24.12 9.14 -7.28
CA ASP A 125 23.81 10.45 -7.85
C ASP A 125 24.32 11.63 -7.03
N ASN A 126 25.26 11.37 -6.11
CA ASN A 126 25.91 12.37 -5.27
C ASN A 126 24.92 13.27 -4.48
N ARG A 127 23.74 12.74 -4.13
CA ARG A 127 22.73 13.42 -3.33
C ARG A 127 22.50 12.72 -2.01
N TYR A 128 22.11 13.47 -1.01
CA TYR A 128 21.59 12.94 0.24
C TYR A 128 20.07 12.68 0.10
N TYR A 129 19.62 11.54 0.60
CA TYR A 129 18.20 11.20 0.68
C TYR A 129 17.79 10.95 2.11
N GLN A 130 16.64 11.50 2.45
CA GLN A 130 15.90 11.10 3.63
C GLN A 130 14.57 10.48 3.18
N ILE A 131 14.33 9.23 3.56
CA ILE A 131 13.15 8.48 3.16
C ILE A 131 12.38 8.06 4.40
N GLY A 132 11.09 8.34 4.43
CA GLY A 132 10.17 7.87 5.46
C GLY A 132 9.12 6.95 4.87
N PHE A 133 8.89 5.79 5.49
CA PHE A 133 7.85 4.85 5.11
C PHE A 133 6.69 4.92 6.10
N ILE A 134 5.45 4.82 5.59
CA ILE A 134 4.24 4.71 6.40
C ILE A 134 3.85 3.23 6.47
N PRO A 135 4.19 2.54 7.57
CA PRO A 135 3.93 1.11 7.70
C PRO A 135 2.44 0.84 7.86
N MET A 136 1.97 -0.21 7.23
CA MET A 136 0.62 -0.72 7.38
C MET A 136 0.53 -1.74 8.50
N ALA A 137 -0.68 -1.91 9.06
CA ALA A 137 -0.93 -2.88 10.11
C ALA A 137 -0.57 -4.31 9.67
N GLY A 138 0.02 -5.06 10.57
CA GLY A 138 0.22 -6.50 10.43
C GLY A 138 -1.13 -7.25 10.51
N PHE A 139 -1.09 -8.50 10.93
CA PHE A 139 -2.31 -9.28 11.16
C PHE A 139 -3.23 -8.60 12.17
N THR A 140 -4.51 -8.45 11.81
CA THR A 140 -5.56 -7.98 12.72
C THR A 140 -6.81 -8.84 12.56
N MET A 141 -7.57 -8.98 13.65
CA MET A 141 -8.84 -9.69 13.67
C MET A 141 -9.93 -8.80 14.28
N THR A 142 -11.10 -8.78 13.66
CA THR A 142 -12.28 -8.12 14.20
C THR A 142 -13.48 -9.06 14.17
N ALA A 143 -14.32 -8.97 15.19
CA ALA A 143 -15.60 -9.68 15.26
C ALA A 143 -16.76 -8.70 15.35
N ASN A 144 -17.86 -9.02 14.71
CA ASN A 144 -19.09 -8.24 14.77
C ASN A 144 -20.32 -9.13 14.88
N VAL A 145 -21.35 -8.61 15.54
CA VAL A 145 -22.68 -9.25 15.64
C VAL A 145 -23.73 -8.21 15.29
N THR A 146 -24.61 -8.57 14.37
CA THR A 146 -25.76 -7.74 13.99
C THR A 146 -27.04 -8.50 14.31
N LEU A 147 -27.92 -7.90 15.13
CA LEU A 147 -29.22 -8.45 15.49
C LEU A 147 -30.33 -7.61 14.83
N ARG A 148 -31.27 -8.29 14.17
CA ARG A 148 -32.45 -7.68 13.53
C ARG A 148 -33.72 -8.25 14.15
N PHE A 149 -34.52 -7.38 14.70
CA PHE A 149 -35.83 -7.70 15.31
C PHE A 149 -37.00 -7.51 14.39
#